data_7f152dd7a6da37a458cbe43e572465fd
#
_entry.id   7f152dd7a6da37a458cbe43e572465fd
#
_cell.length_a   1.000
_cell.length_b   1.000
_cell.length_c   1.000
_cell.angle_alpha   90.00
_cell.angle_beta   90.00
_cell.angle_gamma   90.00
#
_symmetry.space_group_name_H-M   'P 1'
#
loop_
_entity.id
_entity.type
_entity.pdbx_description
1 polymer ?
#
loop_
_entity_poly.entity_id
_entity_poly.type
_entity_poly.pdbx_seq_one_letter_code
_entity_poly.pdbx_strand_id
1 'polypeptide(L)'
;MGKRFAGQMDKEKAEAVEQRAYRFEGFPSQGQAHLLSQFIGSARFLWNRMLADWKDSYKETGQSAPIRTPASYKGEPDLAWLKGMDSLALANVQRNFQRAVKEFFSGEKGCPRFKKKHACPDAYTTNLSNRDKPNLRLSGCLLKLPKIKEPVRLRVHRKIREGGLLKNCTVTREPDGRWYFSLLFEY
;
A
#
# COMPACT_ATOMS: atom_id res chain seq x y z
N MET A 1 -47.41 -20.44 -29.80
CA MET A 1 -47.37 -19.04 -29.29
C MET A 1 -46.61 -19.01 -28.00
N GLY A 2 -45.32 -18.69 -28.03
CA GLY A 2 -44.43 -18.61 -26.87
C GLY A 2 -43.94 -17.17 -26.70
N LYS A 3 -44.38 -16.50 -25.63
CA LYS A 3 -43.95 -15.15 -25.29
C LYS A 3 -42.53 -15.20 -24.68
N ARG A 4 -41.58 -14.56 -25.36
CA ARG A 4 -40.24 -14.27 -24.82
C ARG A 4 -40.37 -13.13 -23.82
N PHE A 5 -40.12 -13.39 -22.54
CA PHE A 5 -39.87 -12.37 -21.55
C PHE A 5 -38.39 -11.96 -21.66
N ALA A 6 -38.17 -10.81 -22.28
CA ALA A 6 -36.89 -10.10 -22.20
C ALA A 6 -36.85 -9.37 -20.86
N GLY A 7 -36.16 -9.95 -19.87
CA GLY A 7 -35.83 -9.25 -18.65
C GLY A 7 -34.76 -8.20 -18.97
N GLN A 8 -35.15 -6.95 -18.98
CA GLN A 8 -34.24 -5.80 -18.90
C GLN A 8 -33.62 -5.81 -17.51
N MET A 9 -32.40 -6.28 -17.41
CA MET A 9 -31.59 -6.02 -16.24
C MET A 9 -31.11 -4.57 -16.35
N ASP A 10 -31.72 -3.69 -15.57
CA ASP A 10 -31.20 -2.36 -15.30
C ASP A 10 -29.79 -2.49 -14.71
N LYS A 11 -28.80 -2.13 -15.51
CA LYS A 11 -27.46 -1.89 -15.01
C LYS A 11 -27.54 -0.60 -14.19
N GLU A 12 -27.74 -0.74 -12.87
CA GLU A 12 -27.47 0.34 -11.93
C GLU A 12 -26.08 0.89 -12.27
N LYS A 13 -26.03 2.13 -12.72
CA LYS A 13 -24.79 2.89 -12.84
C LYS A 13 -24.23 3.00 -11.42
N ALA A 14 -23.21 2.19 -11.11
CA ALA A 14 -22.44 2.40 -9.92
C ALA A 14 -21.96 3.87 -9.95
N GLU A 15 -22.43 4.68 -9.02
CA GLU A 15 -21.99 6.06 -8.86
C GLU A 15 -20.47 6.05 -8.79
N ALA A 16 -19.84 6.81 -9.67
CA ALA A 16 -18.39 6.91 -9.72
C ALA A 16 -17.90 7.54 -8.41
N VAL A 17 -17.33 6.73 -7.52
CA VAL A 17 -16.78 7.18 -6.24
C VAL A 17 -15.66 8.20 -6.52
N GLU A 18 -15.86 9.44 -6.12
CA GLU A 18 -14.87 10.49 -6.29
C GLU A 18 -13.69 10.25 -5.35
N GLN A 19 -12.48 10.22 -5.90
CA GLN A 19 -11.26 10.07 -5.11
C GLN A 19 -10.40 11.32 -5.18
N ARG A 20 -9.92 11.78 -4.01
CA ARG A 20 -9.01 12.92 -3.89
C ARG A 20 -7.80 12.59 -3.04
N ALA A 21 -6.62 12.92 -3.54
CA ALA A 21 -5.37 12.76 -2.83
C ALA A 21 -4.87 14.11 -2.29
N TYR A 22 -4.41 14.11 -1.04
CA TYR A 22 -3.81 15.25 -0.36
C TYR A 22 -2.43 14.84 0.14
N ARG A 23 -1.39 15.58 -0.27
CA ARG A 23 -0.02 15.36 0.19
C ARG A 23 0.37 16.46 1.17
N PHE A 24 0.77 16.06 2.38
CA PHE A 24 1.21 16.96 3.44
C PHE A 24 2.60 16.60 3.93
N GLU A 25 3.38 17.60 4.28
CA GLU A 25 4.61 17.41 5.04
C GLU A 25 4.27 16.99 6.47
N GLY A 26 5.03 16.07 7.05
CA GLY A 26 4.83 15.63 8.42
C GLY A 26 6.12 15.65 9.22
N PHE A 27 5.95 15.77 10.54
CA PHE A 27 7.03 15.94 11.51
C PHE A 27 7.01 14.79 12.52
N PRO A 28 7.44 13.57 12.10
CA PRO A 28 7.55 12.47 13.05
C PRO A 28 8.64 12.75 14.08
N SER A 29 8.42 12.34 15.34
CA SER A 29 9.47 12.30 16.35
C SER A 29 10.59 11.35 15.92
N GLN A 30 11.75 11.42 16.57
CA GLN A 30 12.87 10.53 16.26
C GLN A 30 12.49 9.04 16.32
N GLY A 31 11.72 8.63 17.34
CA GLY A 31 11.23 7.25 17.48
C GLY A 31 10.25 6.87 16.37
N GLN A 32 9.34 7.78 15.99
CA GLN A 32 8.42 7.56 14.88
C GLN A 32 9.15 7.47 13.54
N ALA A 33 10.11 8.36 13.28
CA ALA A 33 10.93 8.35 12.07
C ALA A 33 11.74 7.05 11.94
N HIS A 34 12.24 6.52 13.05
CA HIS A 34 12.92 5.22 13.09
C HIS A 34 11.95 4.08 12.66
N LEU A 35 10.75 3.99 13.27
CA LEU A 35 9.75 2.98 12.93
C LEU A 35 9.28 3.11 11.47
N LEU A 36 9.02 4.32 10.99
CA LEU A 36 8.63 4.57 9.61
C LEU A 36 9.72 4.12 8.64
N SER A 37 10.99 4.37 8.97
CA SER A 37 12.14 3.91 8.16
C SER A 37 12.24 2.38 8.14
N GLN A 38 11.98 1.72 9.27
CA GLN A 38 11.90 0.26 9.33
C GLN A 38 10.77 -0.28 8.45
N PHE A 39 9.59 0.36 8.45
CA PHE A 39 8.46 -0.06 7.61
C PHE A 39 8.76 0.08 6.12
N ILE A 40 9.41 1.17 5.71
CA ILE A 40 9.90 1.35 4.34
C ILE A 40 10.90 0.25 3.97
N GLY A 41 11.86 -0.03 4.86
CA GLY A 41 12.84 -1.11 4.68
C GLY A 41 12.19 -2.47 4.53
N SER A 42 11.19 -2.78 5.36
CA SER A 42 10.43 -4.02 5.35
C SER A 42 9.63 -4.20 4.04
N ALA A 43 9.00 -3.13 3.56
CA ALA A 43 8.27 -3.15 2.30
C ALA A 43 9.20 -3.42 1.10
N ARG A 44 10.38 -2.80 1.10
CA ARG A 44 11.42 -3.02 0.09
C ARG A 44 11.98 -4.44 0.16
N PHE A 45 12.27 -4.93 1.36
CA PHE A 45 12.74 -6.30 1.59
C PHE A 45 11.73 -7.32 1.05
N LEU A 46 10.45 -7.19 1.42
CA LEU A 46 9.42 -8.13 0.97
C LEU A 46 9.25 -8.12 -0.55
N TRP A 47 9.27 -6.94 -1.19
CA TRP A 47 9.27 -6.85 -2.64
C TRP A 47 10.43 -7.63 -3.27
N ASN A 48 11.63 -7.42 -2.75
CA ASN A 48 12.84 -8.06 -3.27
C ASN A 48 12.82 -9.58 -3.05
N ARG A 49 12.32 -10.03 -1.91
CA ARG A 49 12.17 -11.45 -1.62
C ARG A 49 11.17 -12.11 -2.57
N MET A 50 10.00 -11.50 -2.76
CA MET A 50 9.00 -11.98 -3.73
C MET A 50 9.58 -12.06 -5.15
N LEU A 51 10.36 -11.07 -5.55
CA LEU A 51 10.98 -11.03 -6.87
C LEU A 51 12.06 -12.12 -7.04
N ALA A 52 12.85 -12.37 -5.99
CA ALA A 52 13.84 -13.46 -6.01
C ALA A 52 13.15 -14.82 -6.15
N ASP A 53 12.20 -15.12 -5.26
CA ASP A 53 11.44 -16.38 -5.27
C ASP A 53 10.72 -16.60 -6.63
N TRP A 54 10.12 -15.55 -7.18
CA TRP A 54 9.45 -15.61 -8.48
C TRP A 54 10.42 -15.87 -9.64
N LYS A 55 11.59 -15.22 -9.66
CA LYS A 55 12.60 -15.41 -10.69
C LYS A 55 13.21 -16.80 -10.63
N ASP A 56 13.47 -17.31 -9.44
CA ASP A 56 14.06 -18.64 -9.26
C ASP A 56 13.07 -19.72 -9.73
N SER A 57 11.80 -19.63 -9.33
CA SER A 57 10.76 -20.53 -9.81
C SER A 57 10.56 -20.45 -11.34
N TYR A 58 10.61 -19.26 -11.93
CA TYR A 58 10.48 -19.10 -13.40
C TYR A 58 11.65 -19.71 -14.15
N LYS A 59 12.88 -19.63 -13.61
CA LYS A 59 14.07 -20.28 -14.20
C LYS A 59 13.96 -21.80 -14.16
N GLU A 60 13.41 -22.37 -13.09
CA GLU A 60 13.31 -23.82 -12.90
C GLU A 60 12.19 -24.45 -13.74
N THR A 61 11.04 -23.77 -13.83
CA THR A 61 9.83 -24.35 -14.41
C THR A 61 9.44 -23.78 -15.77
N GLY A 62 10.00 -22.63 -16.18
CA GLY A 62 9.56 -21.87 -17.35
C GLY A 62 8.16 -21.26 -17.21
N GLN A 63 7.55 -21.37 -16.03
CA GLN A 63 6.19 -20.89 -15.76
C GLN A 63 6.17 -19.90 -14.59
N SER A 64 5.22 -18.95 -14.62
CA SER A 64 5.01 -18.05 -13.50
C SER A 64 4.35 -18.78 -12.34
N ALA A 65 5.11 -19.02 -11.27
CA ALA A 65 4.54 -19.60 -10.05
C ALA A 65 3.58 -18.60 -9.35
N PRO A 66 2.62 -19.11 -8.57
CA PRO A 66 1.78 -18.28 -7.71
C PRO A 66 2.62 -17.44 -6.74
N ILE A 67 2.33 -16.14 -6.68
CA ILE A 67 3.03 -15.23 -5.79
C ILE A 67 2.64 -15.52 -4.34
N ARG A 68 3.63 -15.86 -3.53
CA ARG A 68 3.46 -16.17 -2.10
C ARG A 68 2.84 -14.99 -1.34
N THR A 69 2.04 -15.28 -0.33
CA THR A 69 1.40 -14.26 0.50
C THR A 69 2.36 -13.72 1.57
N PRO A 70 2.17 -12.47 2.06
CA PRO A 70 2.93 -11.98 3.20
C PRO A 70 2.81 -12.84 4.46
N ALA A 71 1.67 -13.53 4.62
CA ALA A 71 1.45 -14.43 5.74
C ALA A 71 2.41 -15.64 5.70
N SER A 72 2.66 -16.21 4.51
CA SER A 72 3.59 -17.31 4.37
C SER A 72 5.04 -16.92 4.71
N TYR A 73 5.47 -15.70 4.33
CA TYR A 73 6.78 -15.17 4.71
C TYR A 73 6.89 -14.94 6.22
N LYS A 74 5.85 -14.42 6.87
CA LYS A 74 5.80 -14.25 8.33
C LYS A 74 5.91 -15.57 9.10
N GLY A 75 5.57 -16.69 8.47
CA GLY A 75 5.70 -18.05 9.03
C GLY A 75 7.13 -18.57 9.03
N GLU A 76 8.02 -18.01 8.22
CA GLU A 76 9.43 -18.40 8.21
C GLU A 76 10.13 -17.86 9.49
N PRO A 77 10.90 -18.70 10.20
CA PRO A 77 11.57 -18.29 11.45
C PRO A 77 12.43 -17.04 11.27
N ASP A 78 13.22 -16.97 10.20
CA ASP A 78 14.14 -15.87 9.90
C ASP A 78 13.40 -14.57 9.49
N LEU A 79 12.13 -14.67 9.11
CA LEU A 79 11.30 -13.55 8.69
C LEU A 79 10.18 -13.19 9.69
N ALA A 80 10.21 -13.78 10.87
CA ALA A 80 9.21 -13.55 11.93
C ALA A 80 9.12 -12.05 12.34
N TRP A 81 10.18 -11.29 12.16
CA TRP A 81 10.23 -9.84 12.41
C TRP A 81 9.24 -9.03 11.54
N LEU A 82 8.82 -9.55 10.38
CA LEU A 82 7.76 -8.95 9.56
C LEU A 82 6.40 -8.87 10.29
N LYS A 83 6.20 -9.62 11.38
CA LYS A 83 5.00 -9.52 12.23
C LYS A 83 4.89 -8.15 12.92
N GLY A 84 6.01 -7.46 13.12
CA GLY A 84 6.05 -6.10 13.66
C GLY A 84 5.49 -5.04 12.72
N MET A 85 5.45 -5.32 11.41
CA MET A 85 4.93 -4.39 10.40
C MET A 85 3.40 -4.49 10.27
N ASP A 86 2.78 -3.42 9.79
CA ASP A 86 1.38 -3.39 9.42
C ASP A 86 1.07 -4.40 8.30
N SER A 87 0.11 -5.29 8.55
CA SER A 87 -0.27 -6.34 7.61
C SER A 87 -0.87 -5.82 6.32
N LEU A 88 -1.59 -4.68 6.38
CA LEU A 88 -2.16 -4.05 5.19
C LEU A 88 -1.09 -3.41 4.30
N ALA A 89 -0.03 -2.88 4.91
CA ALA A 89 1.12 -2.39 4.16
C ALA A 89 1.84 -3.54 3.42
N LEU A 90 2.04 -4.68 4.08
CA LEU A 90 2.61 -5.87 3.42
C LEU A 90 1.70 -6.41 2.31
N ALA A 91 0.38 -6.42 2.50
CA ALA A 91 -0.58 -6.80 1.47
C ALA A 91 -0.54 -5.85 0.26
N ASN A 92 -0.27 -4.55 0.47
CA ASN A 92 -0.04 -3.60 -0.63
C ASN A 92 1.22 -3.93 -1.43
N VAL A 93 2.29 -4.35 -0.76
CA VAL A 93 3.52 -4.81 -1.46
C VAL A 93 3.20 -5.98 -2.37
N GLN A 94 2.47 -6.99 -1.88
CA GLN A 94 2.05 -8.14 -2.68
C GLN A 94 1.20 -7.72 -3.89
N ARG A 95 0.15 -6.90 -3.68
CA ARG A 95 -0.71 -6.43 -4.77
C ARG A 95 0.07 -5.66 -5.84
N ASN A 96 1.00 -4.81 -5.42
CA ASN A 96 1.85 -4.06 -6.35
C ASN A 96 2.79 -4.99 -7.12
N PHE A 97 3.32 -6.02 -6.47
CA PHE A 97 4.17 -7.02 -7.12
C PHE A 97 3.37 -7.87 -8.12
N GLN A 98 2.18 -8.34 -7.74
CA GLN A 98 1.27 -9.07 -8.64
C GLN A 98 0.92 -8.25 -9.89
N ARG A 99 0.63 -6.95 -9.70
CA ARG A 99 0.36 -6.04 -10.82
C ARG A 99 1.58 -5.89 -11.72
N ALA A 100 2.78 -5.72 -11.16
CA ALA A 100 4.01 -5.57 -11.96
C ALA A 100 4.33 -6.84 -12.77
N VAL A 101 4.09 -8.03 -12.22
CA VAL A 101 4.23 -9.31 -12.94
C VAL A 101 3.19 -9.42 -14.05
N LYS A 102 1.92 -9.05 -13.78
CA LYS A 102 0.86 -9.02 -14.80
C LYS A 102 1.20 -8.07 -15.95
N GLU A 103 1.62 -6.83 -15.64
CA GLU A 103 2.01 -5.80 -16.63
C GLU A 103 3.24 -6.24 -17.46
N PHE A 104 4.13 -7.06 -16.88
CA PHE A 104 5.25 -7.65 -17.61
C PHE A 104 4.76 -8.69 -18.64
N PHE A 105 3.89 -9.62 -18.24
CA PHE A 105 3.39 -10.64 -19.17
C PHE A 105 2.42 -10.08 -20.23
N SER A 106 1.72 -8.97 -19.94
CA SER A 106 0.92 -8.28 -20.97
C SER A 106 1.75 -7.43 -21.95
N GLY A 107 3.08 -7.34 -21.73
CA GLY A 107 3.96 -6.52 -22.57
C GLY A 107 3.88 -5.01 -22.31
N GLU A 108 3.08 -4.58 -21.30
CA GLU A 108 2.92 -3.15 -20.97
C GLU A 108 4.18 -2.56 -20.32
N LYS A 109 4.89 -3.38 -19.53
CA LYS A 109 6.10 -2.94 -18.82
C LYS A 109 7.19 -4.00 -18.85
N GLY A 110 8.43 -3.54 -18.63
CA GLY A 110 9.59 -4.43 -18.51
C GLY A 110 9.54 -5.28 -17.23
N CYS A 111 10.42 -6.27 -17.16
CA CYS A 111 10.54 -7.16 -16.00
C CYS A 111 10.71 -6.37 -14.70
N PRO A 112 10.00 -6.76 -13.62
CA PRO A 112 10.17 -6.15 -12.31
C PRO A 112 11.64 -6.15 -11.86
N ARG A 113 12.07 -5.05 -11.21
CA ARG A 113 13.45 -4.87 -10.77
C ARG A 113 13.55 -4.90 -9.25
N PHE A 114 14.72 -5.29 -8.74
CA PHE A 114 15.06 -5.17 -7.33
C PHE A 114 15.07 -3.70 -6.90
N LYS A 115 14.46 -3.42 -5.77
CA LYS A 115 14.46 -2.09 -5.17
C LYS A 115 15.71 -1.89 -4.34
N LYS A 116 16.45 -0.82 -4.63
CA LYS A 116 17.64 -0.41 -3.88
C LYS A 116 17.29 0.76 -2.95
N LYS A 117 17.93 0.83 -1.78
CA LYS A 117 17.85 1.98 -0.89
C LYS A 117 18.36 3.23 -1.63
N HIS A 118 17.67 4.34 -1.51
CA HIS A 118 17.98 5.64 -2.15
C HIS A 118 17.95 5.66 -3.69
N ALA A 119 17.71 4.53 -4.37
CA ALA A 119 17.58 4.49 -5.84
C ALA A 119 16.13 4.43 -6.33
N CYS A 120 15.16 4.32 -5.42
CA CYS A 120 13.73 4.37 -5.68
C CYS A 120 13.08 5.16 -4.53
N PRO A 121 11.86 5.67 -4.71
CA PRO A 121 11.16 6.35 -3.62
C PRO A 121 11.11 5.49 -2.37
N ASP A 122 11.65 6.02 -1.26
CA ASP A 122 11.58 5.39 0.05
C ASP A 122 10.15 5.59 0.59
N ALA A 123 9.26 4.66 0.27
CA ALA A 123 7.84 4.77 0.60
C ALA A 123 7.18 3.42 0.92
N TYR A 124 6.11 3.48 1.72
CA TYR A 124 5.16 2.39 1.89
C TYR A 124 3.73 2.92 1.95
N THR A 125 2.75 2.09 1.61
CA THR A 125 1.32 2.46 1.66
C THR A 125 0.59 1.55 2.63
N THR A 126 -0.21 2.15 3.52
CA THR A 126 -1.15 1.45 4.39
C THR A 126 -2.58 1.83 4.07
N ASN A 127 -3.54 0.97 4.41
CA ASN A 127 -4.95 1.17 4.13
C ASN A 127 -5.77 1.24 5.42
N LEU A 128 -6.97 1.80 5.29
CA LEU A 128 -8.00 1.66 6.30
C LEU A 128 -8.42 0.19 6.42
N SER A 129 -8.43 -0.35 7.64
CA SER A 129 -8.85 -1.75 7.90
C SER A 129 -10.35 -1.87 8.04
N ASN A 130 -10.96 -0.99 8.84
CA ASN A 130 -12.38 -1.01 9.19
C ASN A 130 -12.87 0.42 9.39
N ARG A 131 -14.12 0.71 9.03
CA ARG A 131 -14.77 2.01 9.21
C ARG A 131 -15.13 2.29 10.67
N ASP A 132 -15.58 1.27 11.40
CA ASP A 132 -16.05 1.41 12.79
C ASP A 132 -14.91 1.56 13.79
N LYS A 133 -13.78 0.86 13.55
CA LYS A 133 -12.56 0.96 14.37
C LYS A 133 -11.36 1.27 13.47
N PRO A 134 -11.23 2.51 13.03
CA PRO A 134 -10.22 2.87 12.03
C PRO A 134 -8.81 2.79 12.61
N ASN A 135 -7.96 1.99 11.97
CA ASN A 135 -6.52 1.92 12.22
C ASN A 135 -5.76 3.12 11.62
N LEU A 136 -6.41 3.83 10.68
CA LEU A 136 -5.90 5.00 9.98
C LEU A 136 -6.90 6.15 10.14
N ARG A 137 -6.49 7.28 10.74
CA ARG A 137 -7.38 8.41 10.99
C ARG A 137 -6.61 9.73 11.00
N LEU A 138 -7.18 10.75 10.38
CA LEU A 138 -6.73 12.13 10.50
C LEU A 138 -7.69 12.90 11.41
N SER A 139 -7.15 13.59 12.42
CA SER A 139 -7.91 14.44 13.34
C SER A 139 -7.20 15.80 13.42
N GLY A 140 -7.75 16.81 12.77
CA GLY A 140 -7.07 18.09 12.58
C GLY A 140 -5.74 17.90 11.84
N CYS A 141 -4.62 18.18 12.51
CA CYS A 141 -3.27 17.97 11.96
C CYS A 141 -2.58 16.69 12.46
N LEU A 142 -3.30 15.83 13.18
CA LEU A 142 -2.75 14.62 13.80
C LEU A 142 -3.17 13.38 13.02
N LEU A 143 -2.21 12.69 12.41
CA LEU A 143 -2.42 11.46 11.67
C LEU A 143 -2.08 10.23 12.51
N LYS A 144 -3.10 9.43 12.81
CA LYS A 144 -2.94 8.10 13.41
C LYS A 144 -2.59 7.09 12.33
N LEU A 145 -1.51 6.35 12.53
CA LEU A 145 -1.03 5.28 11.65
C LEU A 145 -1.05 3.93 12.38
N PRO A 146 -1.25 2.82 11.64
CA PRO A 146 -1.14 1.47 12.22
C PRO A 146 0.25 1.22 12.80
N LYS A 147 0.30 0.50 13.93
CA LYS A 147 1.56 0.13 14.60
C LYS A 147 2.39 1.30 15.15
N ILE A 148 1.94 2.53 15.03
CA ILE A 148 2.56 3.71 15.63
C ILE A 148 1.66 4.18 16.77
N LYS A 149 2.20 4.24 17.99
CA LYS A 149 1.42 4.55 19.20
C LYS A 149 0.87 5.97 19.14
N GLU A 150 1.76 6.94 18.97
CA GLU A 150 1.41 8.35 18.96
C GLU A 150 1.10 8.84 17.53
N PRO A 151 0.13 9.74 17.35
CA PRO A 151 -0.15 10.30 16.03
C PRO A 151 1.01 11.16 15.53
N VAL A 152 1.22 11.18 14.22
CA VAL A 152 2.22 12.04 13.56
C VAL A 152 1.58 13.39 13.26
N ARG A 153 2.28 14.48 13.58
CA ARG A 153 1.86 15.84 13.25
C ARG A 153 2.11 16.15 11.79
N LEU A 154 1.09 16.66 11.07
CA LEU A 154 1.17 17.08 9.68
C LEU A 154 1.03 18.62 9.57
N ARG A 155 1.67 19.18 8.53
CA ARG A 155 1.41 20.56 8.08
C ARG A 155 0.23 20.53 7.10
N VAL A 156 -0.98 20.69 7.63
CA VAL A 156 -2.20 20.76 6.81
C VAL A 156 -2.34 22.18 6.26
N HIS A 157 -1.81 22.43 5.08
CA HIS A 157 -1.76 23.77 4.47
C HIS A 157 -2.95 24.08 3.55
N ARG A 158 -3.86 23.12 3.35
CA ARG A 158 -5.10 23.29 2.57
C ARG A 158 -6.25 22.55 3.22
N LYS A 159 -7.46 23.07 3.07
CA LYS A 159 -8.68 22.44 3.60
C LYS A 159 -8.92 21.11 2.88
N ILE A 160 -9.16 20.05 3.65
CA ILE A 160 -9.65 18.77 3.17
C ILE A 160 -11.16 18.89 3.06
N ARG A 161 -11.74 18.41 1.96
CA ARG A 161 -13.19 18.38 1.76
C ARG A 161 -13.84 17.54 2.86
N GLU A 162 -14.95 18.00 3.40
CA GLU A 162 -15.73 17.31 4.43
C GLU A 162 -16.46 16.08 3.84
N GLY A 163 -16.82 15.11 4.68
CA GLY A 163 -17.56 13.91 4.28
C GLY A 163 -16.72 12.81 3.65
N GLY A 164 -15.41 13.04 3.41
CA GLY A 164 -14.54 12.03 2.82
C GLY A 164 -14.08 10.97 3.80
N LEU A 165 -14.04 9.71 3.34
CA LEU A 165 -13.45 8.59 4.06
C LEU A 165 -11.98 8.41 3.69
N LEU A 166 -11.07 8.52 4.66
CA LEU A 166 -9.64 8.26 4.45
C LEU A 166 -9.42 6.76 4.16
N LYS A 167 -9.04 6.42 2.93
CA LYS A 167 -8.89 5.02 2.45
C LYS A 167 -7.48 4.48 2.61
N ASN A 168 -6.49 5.30 2.29
CA ASN A 168 -5.10 4.90 2.43
C ASN A 168 -4.19 6.09 2.71
N CYS A 169 -3.00 5.77 3.19
CA CYS A 169 -1.91 6.71 3.39
C CYS A 169 -0.63 6.13 2.81
N THR A 170 0.01 6.88 1.92
CA THR A 170 1.38 6.60 1.48
C THR A 170 2.33 7.50 2.23
N VAL A 171 3.23 6.89 2.99
CA VAL A 171 4.32 7.55 3.71
C VAL A 171 5.56 7.52 2.83
N THR A 172 6.14 8.68 2.58
CA THR A 172 7.35 8.84 1.77
C THR A 172 8.41 9.60 2.56
N ARG A 173 9.64 9.13 2.51
CA ARG A 173 10.82 9.87 2.95
C ARG A 173 11.59 10.36 1.72
N GLU A 174 11.73 11.67 1.61
CA GLU A 174 12.50 12.27 0.52
C GLU A 174 14.02 12.21 0.80
N PRO A 175 14.86 12.35 -0.25
CA PRO A 175 16.32 12.32 -0.09
C PRO A 175 16.87 13.39 0.85
N ASP A 176 16.20 14.53 0.99
CA ASP A 176 16.53 15.61 1.92
C ASP A 176 16.13 15.33 3.38
N GLY A 177 15.58 14.14 3.64
CA GLY A 177 15.17 13.68 4.96
C GLY A 177 13.77 14.09 5.37
N ARG A 178 13.06 14.92 4.59
CA ARG A 178 11.68 15.31 4.87
C ARG A 178 10.71 14.16 4.67
N TRP A 179 9.63 14.19 5.47
CA TRP A 179 8.57 13.19 5.44
C TRP A 179 7.31 13.75 4.82
N TYR A 180 6.72 12.99 3.91
CA TYR A 180 5.44 13.33 3.28
C TYR A 180 4.44 12.21 3.45
N PHE A 181 3.18 12.62 3.65
CA PHE A 181 2.04 11.74 3.84
C PHE A 181 0.99 12.07 2.78
N SER A 182 0.82 11.15 1.83
CA SER A 182 -0.21 11.25 0.79
C SER A 182 -1.44 10.49 1.25
N LEU A 183 -2.52 11.21 1.50
CA LEU A 183 -3.78 10.73 2.04
C LEU A 183 -4.81 10.64 0.91
N LEU A 184 -5.35 9.45 0.64
CA LEU A 184 -6.42 9.25 -0.34
C LEU A 184 -7.76 9.20 0.36
N PHE A 185 -8.66 10.09 -0.02
CA PHE A 185 -10.05 10.14 0.43
C PHE A 185 -11.00 9.69 -0.67
N GLU A 186 -12.06 9.00 -0.28
CA GLU A 186 -13.25 8.70 -1.09
C GLU A 186 -14.44 9.52 -0.60
N TYR A 187 -15.23 10.04 -1.56
CA TYR A 187 -16.42 10.87 -1.33
C TYR A 187 -17.65 10.25 -1.99
#